data_0d4d09ac56d62e9c6c02bbfa423ec58f
#
_entry.id   0d4d09ac56d62e9c6c02bbfa423ec58f
#
_cell.length_a   1.000
_cell.length_b   1.000
_cell.length_c   1.000
_cell.angle_alpha   90.00
_cell.angle_beta   90.00
_cell.angle_gamma   90.00
#
_symmetry.space_group_name_H-M   'P 1'
#
loop_
_entity.id
_entity.type
_entity.pdbx_description
1 polymer ?
#
loop_
_entity_poly.entity_id
_entity_poly.type
_entity_poly.pdbx_seq_one_letter_code
_entity_poly.pdbx_strand_id
1 'polypeptide(L)'
;MTRRPVQNFRGVRATVLAPDDGNRAVLAATLERLGLIVTCQATGPLAADAADILFVDADALDPAFDAALSGGTMPLVTIIGHETPSRLQRAYELEPTACLMKPIRASGVFTAVYFAMNEHRRRRQSRERLAELEARLGARRFVIKAILHLVEAHGIDDEEAYRRLRQESMRQRVTVEELAVRLVARQESRPRRRLSG
;
A
#
# COMPACT_ATOMS: atom_id res chain seq x y z
N MET A 1 4.59 16.61 -9.13
CA MET A 1 3.44 16.81 -10.05
C MET A 1 2.20 16.24 -9.41
N THR A 2 1.24 17.07 -9.02
CA THR A 2 -0.04 16.65 -8.44
C THR A 2 -0.91 16.09 -9.57
N ARG A 3 -1.06 14.78 -9.64
CA ARG A 3 -1.98 14.15 -10.62
C ARG A 3 -3.41 14.60 -10.30
N ARG A 4 -4.22 14.88 -11.34
CA ARG A 4 -5.63 15.25 -11.20
C ARG A 4 -6.38 14.19 -10.37
N PRO A 5 -7.31 14.61 -9.50
CA PRO A 5 -8.12 13.67 -8.71
C PRO A 5 -8.98 12.80 -9.64
N VAL A 6 -9.31 11.60 -9.15
CA VAL A 6 -10.26 10.70 -9.84
C VAL A 6 -11.65 11.28 -9.68
N GLN A 7 -12.33 11.51 -10.80
CA GLN A 7 -13.68 12.11 -10.84
C GLN A 7 -14.70 11.22 -11.57
N ASN A 8 -14.23 10.23 -12.31
CA ASN A 8 -15.08 9.28 -13.02
C ASN A 8 -14.93 7.90 -12.37
N PHE A 9 -16.05 7.34 -11.94
CA PHE A 9 -16.12 6.06 -11.24
C PHE A 9 -16.80 4.96 -12.05
N ARG A 10 -17.08 5.19 -13.35
CA ARG A 10 -17.72 4.20 -14.21
C ARG A 10 -16.87 2.93 -14.31
N GLY A 11 -17.52 1.79 -14.07
CA GLY A 11 -16.89 0.49 -14.11
C GLY A 11 -16.08 0.12 -12.88
N VAL A 12 -15.96 1.00 -11.88
CA VAL A 12 -15.35 0.67 -10.58
C VAL A 12 -16.23 -0.35 -9.87
N ARG A 13 -15.64 -1.45 -9.43
CA ARG A 13 -16.34 -2.52 -8.70
C ARG A 13 -16.42 -2.15 -7.23
N ALA A 14 -17.64 -2.05 -6.72
CA ALA A 14 -17.91 -1.75 -5.31
C ALA A 14 -18.50 -2.97 -4.62
N THR A 15 -17.93 -3.38 -3.51
CA THR A 15 -18.54 -4.38 -2.62
C THR A 15 -19.11 -3.69 -1.40
N VAL A 16 -20.35 -3.99 -1.06
CA VAL A 16 -21.05 -3.46 0.11
C VAL A 16 -21.31 -4.60 1.10
N LEU A 17 -20.59 -4.56 2.23
CA LEU A 17 -20.77 -5.46 3.38
C LEU A 17 -21.65 -4.75 4.41
N ALA A 18 -22.93 -5.00 4.35
CA ALA A 18 -23.91 -4.41 5.25
C ALA A 18 -25.16 -5.31 5.34
N PRO A 19 -25.90 -5.26 6.45
CA PRO A 19 -27.20 -5.90 6.58
C PRO A 19 -28.15 -5.50 5.45
N ASP A 20 -29.12 -6.38 5.13
CA ASP A 20 -30.11 -6.11 4.11
C ASP A 20 -31.19 -5.17 4.66
N ASP A 21 -30.91 -3.89 4.60
CA ASP A 21 -31.77 -2.82 5.10
C ASP A 21 -31.93 -1.68 4.08
N GLY A 22 -32.74 -0.68 4.44
CA GLY A 22 -32.95 0.50 3.62
C GLY A 22 -31.70 1.33 3.35
N ASN A 23 -30.70 1.32 4.26
CA ASN A 23 -29.43 2.02 4.06
C ASN A 23 -28.63 1.36 2.95
N ARG A 24 -28.53 0.00 2.97
CA ARG A 24 -27.84 -0.73 1.90
C ARG A 24 -28.51 -0.51 0.55
N ALA A 25 -29.84 -0.53 0.50
CA ALA A 25 -30.59 -0.29 -0.74
C ALA A 25 -30.32 1.12 -1.31
N VAL A 26 -30.36 2.16 -0.48
CA VAL A 26 -30.06 3.54 -0.90
C VAL A 26 -28.61 3.66 -1.37
N LEU A 27 -27.66 3.04 -0.66
CA LEU A 27 -26.25 3.06 -1.03
C LEU A 27 -26.04 2.40 -2.39
N ALA A 28 -26.50 1.16 -2.56
CA ALA A 28 -26.34 0.41 -3.79
C ALA A 28 -26.91 1.15 -5.00
N ALA A 29 -28.16 1.59 -4.91
CA ALA A 29 -28.82 2.35 -5.98
C ALA A 29 -28.08 3.67 -6.31
N THR A 30 -27.47 4.30 -5.33
CA THR A 30 -26.70 5.53 -5.56
C THR A 30 -25.37 5.25 -6.22
N LEU A 31 -24.65 4.21 -5.81
CA LEU A 31 -23.40 3.78 -6.43
C LEU A 31 -23.60 3.38 -7.89
N GLU A 32 -24.67 2.61 -8.19
CA GLU A 32 -25.03 2.23 -9.56
C GLU A 32 -25.31 3.46 -10.44
N ARG A 33 -26.02 4.46 -9.92
CA ARG A 33 -26.25 5.74 -10.64
C ARG A 33 -24.95 6.50 -10.92
N LEU A 34 -23.95 6.35 -10.07
CA LEU A 34 -22.61 6.91 -10.30
C LEU A 34 -21.79 6.08 -11.30
N GLY A 35 -22.33 4.94 -11.76
CA GLY A 35 -21.74 4.06 -12.76
C GLY A 35 -20.81 2.98 -12.18
N LEU A 36 -20.86 2.73 -10.87
CA LEU A 36 -20.15 1.63 -10.26
C LEU A 36 -20.90 0.30 -10.49
N ILE A 37 -20.13 -0.80 -10.49
CA ILE A 37 -20.67 -2.15 -10.51
C ILE A 37 -20.75 -2.62 -9.06
N VAL A 38 -21.97 -2.83 -8.55
CA VAL A 38 -22.19 -3.05 -7.12
C VAL A 38 -22.48 -4.53 -6.83
N THR A 39 -21.80 -5.06 -5.83
CA THR A 39 -22.08 -6.37 -5.22
C THR A 39 -22.40 -6.16 -3.75
N CYS A 40 -23.55 -6.66 -3.28
CA CYS A 40 -23.96 -6.56 -1.89
C CYS A 40 -23.87 -7.93 -1.21
N GLN A 41 -23.32 -7.94 0.00
CA GLN A 41 -23.21 -9.13 0.86
C GLN A 41 -23.62 -8.73 2.29
N ALA A 42 -24.32 -9.62 3.01
CA ALA A 42 -24.60 -9.41 4.42
C ALA A 42 -23.40 -9.82 5.29
N THR A 43 -22.75 -10.92 4.94
CA THR A 43 -21.57 -11.51 5.58
C THR A 43 -20.85 -12.37 4.55
N GLY A 44 -19.61 -12.76 4.82
CA GLY A 44 -18.89 -13.73 3.99
C GLY A 44 -17.48 -13.27 3.59
N PRO A 45 -16.63 -14.19 3.12
CA PRO A 45 -15.25 -13.87 2.74
C PRO A 45 -15.25 -12.92 1.54
N LEU A 46 -14.40 -11.91 1.63
CA LEU A 46 -14.07 -11.05 0.50
C LEU A 46 -13.11 -11.80 -0.42
N ALA A 47 -13.49 -11.99 -1.66
CA ALA A 47 -12.51 -12.35 -2.67
C ALA A 47 -11.61 -11.13 -2.90
N ALA A 48 -10.32 -11.26 -2.62
CA ALA A 48 -9.35 -10.16 -2.64
C ALA A 48 -9.33 -9.36 -3.96
N ASP A 49 -9.70 -10.00 -5.07
CA ASP A 49 -9.71 -9.40 -6.41
C ASP A 49 -11.09 -8.94 -6.88
N ALA A 50 -12.12 -9.02 -6.01
CA ALA A 50 -13.50 -8.78 -6.45
C ALA A 50 -13.94 -7.31 -6.40
N ALA A 51 -13.20 -6.43 -5.71
CA ALA A 51 -13.60 -5.04 -5.50
C ALA A 51 -12.45 -4.06 -5.70
N ASP A 52 -12.79 -2.89 -6.21
CA ASP A 52 -11.88 -1.75 -6.32
C ASP A 52 -12.14 -0.73 -5.20
N ILE A 53 -13.31 -0.81 -4.54
CA ILE A 53 -13.70 -0.06 -3.34
C ILE A 53 -14.62 -0.90 -2.47
N LEU A 54 -14.46 -0.81 -1.16
CA LEU A 54 -15.23 -1.55 -0.17
C LEU A 54 -16.02 -0.61 0.73
N PHE A 55 -17.28 -0.94 0.95
CA PHE A 55 -18.15 -0.30 1.95
C PHE A 55 -18.48 -1.31 3.03
N VAL A 56 -18.25 -0.93 4.29
CA VAL A 56 -18.42 -1.84 5.44
C VAL A 56 -19.24 -1.18 6.51
N ASP A 57 -20.30 -1.85 6.93
CA ASP A 57 -21.08 -1.44 8.11
C ASP A 57 -20.31 -1.80 9.39
N ALA A 58 -19.69 -0.79 10.01
CA ALA A 58 -18.89 -0.98 11.21
C ALA A 58 -19.73 -1.45 12.42
N ASP A 59 -21.05 -1.25 12.39
CA ASP A 59 -21.95 -1.69 13.47
C ASP A 59 -22.30 -3.19 13.38
N ALA A 60 -22.22 -3.75 12.18
CA ALA A 60 -22.61 -5.13 11.88
C ALA A 60 -21.41 -6.04 11.53
N LEU A 61 -20.20 -5.49 11.50
CA LEU A 61 -19.01 -6.25 11.14
C LEU A 61 -18.61 -7.24 12.24
N ASP A 62 -18.41 -8.49 11.84
CA ASP A 62 -17.83 -9.52 12.70
C ASP A 62 -16.33 -9.21 12.95
N PRO A 63 -15.84 -9.25 14.20
CA PRO A 63 -14.41 -9.07 14.51
C PRO A 63 -13.46 -9.99 13.72
N ALA A 64 -13.91 -11.15 13.31
CA ALA A 64 -13.11 -12.06 12.49
C ALA A 64 -12.72 -11.48 11.11
N PHE A 65 -13.45 -10.48 10.62
CA PHE A 65 -13.16 -9.80 9.36
C PHE A 65 -12.17 -8.64 9.50
N ASP A 66 -11.94 -8.14 10.71
CA ASP A 66 -11.07 -6.98 10.95
C ASP A 66 -9.66 -7.22 10.39
N ALA A 67 -9.13 -8.43 10.59
CA ALA A 67 -7.79 -8.79 10.09
C ALA A 67 -7.71 -8.88 8.55
N ALA A 68 -8.78 -9.30 7.88
CA ALA A 68 -8.83 -9.40 6.42
C ALA A 68 -8.98 -8.02 5.76
N LEU A 69 -9.55 -7.04 6.47
CA LEU A 69 -9.74 -5.68 5.99
C LEU A 69 -8.55 -4.77 6.31
N SER A 70 -7.78 -5.12 7.35
CA SER A 70 -6.59 -4.38 7.78
C SER A 70 -5.46 -4.56 6.76
N GLY A 71 -4.86 -3.46 6.35
CA GLY A 71 -3.72 -3.50 5.42
C GLY A 71 -3.79 -2.49 4.29
N GLY A 72 -4.90 -1.77 4.18
CA GLY A 72 -5.02 -0.63 3.27
C GLY A 72 -4.75 -0.94 1.79
N THR A 73 -5.05 -2.18 1.34
CA THR A 73 -4.83 -2.62 -0.04
C THR A 73 -5.83 -2.01 -1.02
N MET A 74 -7.02 -1.65 -0.52
CA MET A 74 -8.09 -1.01 -1.31
C MET A 74 -8.74 0.15 -0.54
N PRO A 75 -9.43 1.07 -1.23
CA PRO A 75 -10.22 2.12 -0.58
C PRO A 75 -11.32 1.50 0.28
N LEU A 76 -11.40 1.92 1.54
CA LEU A 76 -12.41 1.46 2.49
C LEU A 76 -13.28 2.63 2.95
N VAL A 77 -14.59 2.46 2.87
CA VAL A 77 -15.59 3.38 3.42
C VAL A 77 -16.34 2.68 4.54
N THR A 78 -16.22 3.18 5.76
CA THR A 78 -17.01 2.66 6.88
C THR A 78 -18.37 3.35 6.96
N ILE A 79 -19.41 2.55 7.24
CA ILE A 79 -20.77 3.03 7.49
C ILE A 79 -20.99 2.96 9.01
N ILE A 80 -21.41 4.07 9.60
CA ILE A 80 -21.54 4.25 11.06
C ILE A 80 -22.98 4.67 11.37
N GLY A 81 -23.65 3.93 12.26
CA GLY A 81 -25.02 4.24 12.66
C GLY A 81 -25.10 5.09 13.93
N HIS A 82 -24.17 4.88 14.87
CA HIS A 82 -24.18 5.57 16.14
C HIS A 82 -22.78 6.12 16.47
N GLU A 83 -22.72 7.40 16.77
CA GLU A 83 -21.47 8.11 17.12
C GLU A 83 -21.09 7.90 18.59
N THR A 84 -20.92 6.64 19.01
CA THR A 84 -20.36 6.36 20.33
C THR A 84 -18.83 6.22 20.25
N PRO A 85 -18.08 6.60 21.30
CA PRO A 85 -16.62 6.50 21.26
C PRO A 85 -16.09 5.12 20.88
N SER A 86 -16.69 4.04 21.42
CA SER A 86 -16.29 2.67 21.12
C SER A 86 -16.52 2.27 19.67
N ARG A 87 -17.62 2.71 19.05
CA ARG A 87 -17.92 2.43 17.65
C ARG A 87 -17.04 3.25 16.70
N LEU A 88 -16.78 4.50 17.04
CA LEU A 88 -15.85 5.34 16.29
C LEU A 88 -14.43 4.79 16.37
N GLN A 89 -14.00 4.32 17.54
CA GLN A 89 -12.71 3.65 17.69
C GLN A 89 -12.59 2.42 16.81
N ARG A 90 -13.60 1.54 16.83
CA ARG A 90 -13.63 0.35 15.98
C ARG A 90 -13.61 0.71 14.49
N ALA A 91 -14.41 1.69 14.08
CA ALA A 91 -14.39 2.15 12.70
C ALA A 91 -13.02 2.72 12.29
N TYR A 92 -12.31 3.39 13.21
CA TYR A 92 -10.99 3.94 12.99
C TYR A 92 -9.91 2.86 12.86
N GLU A 93 -10.01 1.78 13.65
CA GLU A 93 -9.08 0.64 13.60
C GLU A 93 -9.06 -0.08 12.24
N LEU A 94 -10.14 0.05 11.46
CA LEU A 94 -10.20 -0.44 10.07
C LEU A 94 -9.40 0.43 9.08
N GLU A 95 -8.80 1.53 9.52
CA GLU A 95 -8.06 2.49 8.68
C GLU A 95 -8.84 3.00 7.46
N PRO A 96 -10.10 3.44 7.61
CA PRO A 96 -10.92 3.84 6.48
C PRO A 96 -10.32 5.04 5.73
N THR A 97 -10.70 5.15 4.48
CA THR A 97 -10.36 6.30 3.64
C THR A 97 -11.48 7.33 3.57
N ALA A 98 -12.68 6.94 3.96
CA ALA A 98 -13.84 7.81 4.18
C ALA A 98 -14.87 7.12 5.07
N CYS A 99 -15.87 7.87 5.56
CA CYS A 99 -17.00 7.33 6.31
C CYS A 99 -18.33 7.88 5.81
N LEU A 100 -19.39 7.10 6.02
CA LEU A 100 -20.77 7.45 5.78
C LEU A 100 -21.57 7.26 7.08
N MET A 101 -22.41 8.24 7.40
CA MET A 101 -23.33 8.16 8.54
C MET A 101 -24.69 7.63 8.10
N LYS A 102 -25.28 6.77 8.94
CA LYS A 102 -26.70 6.40 8.82
C LYS A 102 -27.61 7.51 9.41
N PRO A 103 -28.75 7.79 8.82
CA PRO A 103 -29.30 7.20 7.60
C PRO A 103 -28.55 7.66 6.36
N ILE A 104 -28.24 6.71 5.46
CA ILE A 104 -27.50 7.01 4.24
C ILE A 104 -28.35 7.85 3.30
N ARG A 105 -27.77 8.96 2.83
CA ARG A 105 -28.38 9.87 1.86
C ARG A 105 -27.54 9.92 0.59
N ALA A 106 -28.19 9.95 -0.57
CA ALA A 106 -27.53 9.99 -1.87
C ALA A 106 -26.48 11.12 -2.01
N SER A 107 -26.74 12.28 -1.36
CA SER A 107 -25.84 13.43 -1.40
C SER A 107 -24.46 13.19 -0.74
N GLY A 108 -24.36 12.28 0.24
CA GLY A 108 -23.09 11.95 0.90
C GLY A 108 -22.27 10.88 0.18
N VAL A 109 -22.93 10.03 -0.63
CA VAL A 109 -22.28 8.86 -1.24
C VAL A 109 -21.22 9.28 -2.26
N PHE A 110 -21.52 10.23 -3.13
CA PHE A 110 -20.51 10.74 -4.09
C PHE A 110 -19.26 11.29 -3.39
N THR A 111 -19.48 12.07 -2.35
CA THR A 111 -18.39 12.66 -1.55
C THR A 111 -17.52 11.57 -0.91
N ALA A 112 -18.17 10.54 -0.33
CA ALA A 112 -17.45 9.43 0.28
C ALA A 112 -16.62 8.63 -0.75
N VAL A 113 -17.19 8.30 -1.90
CA VAL A 113 -16.47 7.64 -3.00
C VAL A 113 -15.29 8.48 -3.47
N TYR A 114 -15.52 9.79 -3.69
CA TYR A 114 -14.49 10.71 -4.14
C TYR A 114 -13.30 10.76 -3.17
N PHE A 115 -13.57 10.95 -1.88
CA PHE A 115 -12.51 11.00 -0.88
C PHE A 115 -11.84 9.64 -0.70
N ALA A 116 -12.60 8.54 -0.64
CA ALA A 116 -12.04 7.22 -0.47
C ALA A 116 -11.04 6.87 -1.57
N MET A 117 -11.43 7.05 -2.84
CA MET A 117 -10.57 6.74 -3.99
C MET A 117 -9.31 7.62 -4.05
N ASN A 118 -9.46 8.92 -3.78
CA ASN A 118 -8.35 9.85 -3.86
C ASN A 118 -7.41 9.75 -2.66
N GLU A 119 -7.93 9.55 -1.45
CA GLU A 119 -7.11 9.35 -0.24
C GLU A 119 -6.34 8.03 -0.30
N HIS A 120 -6.98 6.93 -0.73
CA HIS A 120 -6.29 5.67 -0.94
C HIS A 120 -5.12 5.83 -1.92
N ARG A 121 -5.36 6.49 -3.06
CA ARG A 121 -4.31 6.78 -4.04
C ARG A 121 -3.17 7.60 -3.46
N ARG A 122 -3.48 8.60 -2.63
CA ARG A 122 -2.48 9.42 -1.94
C ARG A 122 -1.64 8.60 -0.95
N ARG A 123 -2.30 7.78 -0.12
CA ARG A 123 -1.63 6.87 0.83
C ARG A 123 -0.73 5.87 0.12
N ARG A 124 -1.19 5.30 -0.98
CA ARG A 124 -0.41 4.38 -1.82
C ARG A 124 0.84 5.05 -2.38
N GLN A 125 0.72 6.23 -2.95
CA GLN A 125 1.87 6.99 -3.46
C GLN A 125 2.89 7.34 -2.37
N SER A 126 2.42 7.69 -1.17
CA SER A 126 3.31 7.95 -0.03
C SER A 126 4.06 6.69 0.40
N ARG A 127 3.38 5.55 0.45
CA ARG A 127 4.02 4.25 0.76
C ARG A 127 5.05 3.85 -0.31
N GLU A 128 4.72 4.01 -1.58
CA GLU A 128 5.65 3.74 -2.70
C GLU A 128 6.90 4.63 -2.61
N ARG A 129 6.74 5.91 -2.27
CA ARG A 129 7.88 6.83 -2.08
C ARG A 129 8.74 6.47 -0.88
N LEU A 130 8.12 6.10 0.25
CA LEU A 130 8.85 5.65 1.43
C LEU A 130 9.67 4.40 1.12
N ALA A 131 9.07 3.39 0.50
CA ALA A 131 9.76 2.17 0.10
C ALA A 131 10.93 2.45 -0.85
N GLU A 132 10.77 3.40 -1.80
CA GLU A 132 11.86 3.82 -2.69
C GLU A 132 13.01 4.50 -1.93
N LEU A 133 12.69 5.38 -0.97
CA LEU A 133 13.72 6.04 -0.14
C LEU A 133 14.44 5.04 0.77
N GLU A 134 13.72 4.12 1.39
CA GLU A 134 14.30 3.04 2.20
C GLU A 134 15.19 2.13 1.37
N ALA A 135 14.77 1.75 0.16
CA ALA A 135 15.58 0.98 -0.77
C ALA A 135 16.88 1.71 -1.14
N ARG A 136 16.81 3.02 -1.42
CA ARG A 136 17.99 3.85 -1.71
C ARG A 136 18.94 3.95 -0.51
N LEU A 137 18.40 4.12 0.70
CA LEU A 137 19.22 4.15 1.93
C LEU A 137 19.88 2.79 2.19
N GLY A 138 19.13 1.70 2.00
CA GLY A 138 19.66 0.35 2.09
C GLY A 138 20.77 0.09 1.07
N ALA A 139 20.56 0.53 -0.17
CA ALA A 139 21.55 0.36 -1.24
C ALA A 139 22.88 1.09 -0.97
N ARG A 140 22.86 2.28 -0.33
CA ARG A 140 24.07 3.00 0.07
C ARG A 140 24.96 2.18 1.02
N ARG A 141 24.36 1.42 1.93
CA ARG A 141 25.13 0.53 2.83
C ARG A 141 25.92 -0.52 2.05
N PHE A 142 25.34 -1.05 0.99
CA PHE A 142 26.04 -2.02 0.14
C PHE A 142 27.16 -1.37 -0.67
N VAL A 143 27.00 -0.12 -1.13
CA VAL A 143 28.06 0.62 -1.81
C VAL A 143 29.25 0.81 -0.87
N ILE A 144 29.02 1.23 0.39
CA ILE A 144 30.09 1.38 1.39
C ILE A 144 30.77 0.03 1.66
N LYS A 145 30.01 -1.04 1.87
CA LYS A 145 30.58 -2.39 2.06
C LYS A 145 31.41 -2.84 0.85
N ALA A 146 30.94 -2.59 -0.38
CA ALA A 146 31.65 -2.95 -1.60
C ALA A 146 32.96 -2.15 -1.73
N ILE A 147 32.97 -0.85 -1.40
CA ILE A 147 34.20 -0.02 -1.38
C ILE A 147 35.20 -0.57 -0.37
N LEU A 148 34.81 -0.74 0.89
CA LEU A 148 35.68 -1.30 1.94
C LEU A 148 36.28 -2.63 1.50
N HIS A 149 35.50 -3.46 0.87
CA HIS A 149 35.98 -4.73 0.36
C HIS A 149 37.03 -4.58 -0.76
N LEU A 150 36.83 -3.67 -1.71
CA LEU A 150 37.75 -3.42 -2.78
C LEU A 150 39.09 -2.83 -2.22
N VAL A 151 39.01 -1.96 -1.21
CA VAL A 151 40.13 -1.42 -0.48
C VAL A 151 40.95 -2.55 0.16
N GLU A 152 40.27 -3.42 0.93
CA GLU A 152 40.94 -4.55 1.61
C GLU A 152 41.55 -5.57 0.62
N ALA A 153 40.79 -5.89 -0.45
CA ALA A 153 41.22 -6.93 -1.40
C ALA A 153 42.35 -6.50 -2.34
N HIS A 154 42.44 -5.20 -2.64
CA HIS A 154 43.36 -4.69 -3.67
C HIS A 154 44.39 -3.68 -3.14
N GLY A 155 44.32 -3.28 -1.86
CA GLY A 155 45.25 -2.31 -1.26
C GLY A 155 45.16 -0.92 -1.91
N ILE A 156 43.96 -0.53 -2.39
CA ILE A 156 43.69 0.76 -3.03
C ILE A 156 42.94 1.68 -2.05
N ASP A 157 42.93 2.98 -2.34
CA ASP A 157 42.14 3.92 -1.54
C ASP A 157 40.64 3.85 -1.89
N ASP A 158 39.82 4.53 -1.14
CA ASP A 158 38.34 4.54 -1.28
C ASP A 158 37.90 5.26 -2.56
N GLU A 159 38.63 6.30 -3.01
CA GLU A 159 38.31 6.99 -4.26
C GLU A 159 38.56 6.10 -5.48
N GLU A 160 39.65 5.39 -5.52
CA GLU A 160 39.98 4.44 -6.56
C GLU A 160 39.01 3.23 -6.54
N ALA A 161 38.67 2.74 -5.35
CA ALA A 161 37.68 1.68 -5.18
C ALA A 161 36.30 2.09 -5.74
N TYR A 162 35.87 3.31 -5.40
CA TYR A 162 34.60 3.84 -5.95
C TYR A 162 34.65 4.03 -7.47
N ARG A 163 35.77 4.53 -8.00
CA ARG A 163 35.97 4.71 -9.44
C ARG A 163 35.86 3.37 -10.19
N ARG A 164 36.53 2.33 -9.68
CA ARG A 164 36.43 0.96 -10.25
C ARG A 164 35.02 0.42 -10.19
N LEU A 165 34.35 0.57 -9.06
CA LEU A 165 32.94 0.16 -8.91
C LEU A 165 32.05 0.85 -9.94
N ARG A 166 32.24 2.15 -10.15
CA ARG A 166 31.48 2.93 -11.13
C ARG A 166 31.78 2.53 -12.58
N GLN A 167 33.05 2.32 -12.92
CA GLN A 167 33.42 1.87 -14.26
C GLN A 167 32.80 0.51 -14.58
N GLU A 168 32.86 -0.41 -13.63
CA GLU A 168 32.27 -1.74 -13.77
C GLU A 168 30.75 -1.69 -13.91
N SER A 169 30.06 -0.83 -13.14
CA SER A 169 28.61 -0.63 -13.25
C SER A 169 28.22 -0.12 -14.64
N MET A 170 28.99 0.82 -15.21
CA MET A 170 28.76 1.32 -16.56
C MET A 170 29.00 0.22 -17.61
N ARG A 171 30.04 -0.59 -17.45
CA ARG A 171 30.36 -1.71 -18.34
C ARG A 171 29.23 -2.75 -18.37
N GLN A 172 28.65 -3.04 -17.20
CA GLN A 172 27.56 -4.00 -17.04
C GLN A 172 26.18 -3.39 -17.30
N ARG A 173 26.08 -2.06 -17.51
CA ARG A 173 24.82 -1.32 -17.68
C ARG A 173 23.83 -1.50 -16.51
N VAL A 174 24.36 -1.51 -15.30
CA VAL A 174 23.61 -1.55 -14.05
C VAL A 174 23.96 -0.35 -13.19
N THR A 175 23.15 -0.08 -12.15
CA THR A 175 23.50 0.99 -11.19
C THR A 175 24.66 0.56 -10.29
N VAL A 176 25.36 1.55 -9.71
CA VAL A 176 26.46 1.28 -8.74
C VAL A 176 25.92 0.50 -7.55
N GLU A 177 24.73 0.80 -7.11
CA GLU A 177 24.03 0.15 -6.01
C GLU A 177 23.74 -1.32 -6.31
N GLU A 178 23.19 -1.62 -7.50
CA GLU A 178 22.92 -3.00 -7.92
C GLU A 178 24.19 -3.83 -8.01
N LEU A 179 25.26 -3.24 -8.55
CA LEU A 179 26.56 -3.91 -8.62
C LEU A 179 27.12 -4.18 -7.22
N ALA A 180 27.01 -3.20 -6.31
CA ALA A 180 27.48 -3.32 -4.93
C ALA A 180 26.75 -4.46 -4.19
N VAL A 181 25.43 -4.55 -4.32
CA VAL A 181 24.63 -5.65 -3.75
C VAL A 181 25.14 -7.01 -4.27
N ARG A 182 25.36 -7.15 -5.58
CA ARG A 182 25.86 -8.40 -6.18
C ARG A 182 27.25 -8.76 -5.67
N LEU A 183 28.14 -7.78 -5.52
CA LEU A 183 29.50 -7.99 -5.01
C LEU A 183 29.49 -8.46 -3.56
N VAL A 184 28.73 -7.79 -2.70
CA VAL A 184 28.63 -8.15 -1.28
C VAL A 184 27.99 -9.54 -1.12
N ALA A 185 26.92 -9.84 -1.84
CA ALA A 185 26.27 -11.15 -1.78
C ALA A 185 27.22 -12.31 -2.20
N ARG A 186 28.04 -12.10 -3.25
CA ARG A 186 29.04 -13.09 -3.68
C ARG A 186 30.10 -13.35 -2.62
N GLN A 187 30.40 -12.35 -1.78
CA GLN A 187 31.39 -12.50 -0.73
C GLN A 187 30.86 -13.17 0.52
N GLU A 188 29.64 -12.80 0.93
CA GLU A 188 28.97 -13.46 2.06
C GLU A 188 28.74 -14.95 1.77
N SER A 189 28.67 -15.33 0.48
CA SER A 189 28.59 -16.73 0.02
C SER A 189 29.93 -17.47 -0.06
N ARG A 190 31.06 -16.77 0.09
CA ARG A 190 32.39 -17.42 0.14
C ARG A 190 32.70 -17.84 1.58
N PRO A 191 32.97 -19.13 1.85
CA PRO A 191 33.38 -19.56 3.20
C PRO A 191 34.63 -18.80 3.61
N ARG A 192 34.58 -18.12 4.77
CA ARG A 192 35.78 -17.51 5.40
C ARG A 192 36.82 -18.58 5.52
N ARG A 193 37.89 -18.48 4.74
CA ARG A 193 39.10 -19.25 4.98
C ARG A 193 39.57 -18.90 6.39
N ARG A 194 39.40 -19.81 7.33
CA ARG A 194 40.01 -19.73 8.64
C ARG A 194 41.51 -19.68 8.39
N LEU A 195 42.14 -18.54 8.68
CA LEU A 195 43.58 -18.45 8.83
C LEU A 195 43.91 -19.28 10.07
N SER A 196 44.31 -20.52 9.83
CA SER A 196 45.00 -21.34 10.82
C SER A 196 46.44 -20.85 10.78
N GLY A 197 46.90 -20.22 11.83
CA GLY A 197 48.24 -19.90 12.13
C GLY A 197 48.41 -20.04 13.63
#